data_e6c7956e81fd8676d6dc1562645ab459
#
_entry.id   e6c7956e81fd8676d6dc1562645ab459
#
_cell.length_a   1.000
_cell.length_b   1.000
_cell.length_c   1.000
_cell.angle_alpha   90.00
_cell.angle_beta   90.00
_cell.angle_gamma   90.00
#
_symmetry.space_group_name_H-M   'P 1'
#
loop_
_entity.id
_entity.type
_entity.pdbx_description
1 polymer ?
#
loop_
_entity_poly.entity_id
_entity_poly.type
_entity_poly.pdbx_seq_one_letter_code
_entity_poly.pdbx_strand_id
1 'polypeptide(L)'
;MSKQVKNAHNLYIHAIQDGRVAEAQAQSVGDTYIQHSTGVPDGKEGFATFFANFFERHPEREMKIVRTIEDGNLVFVHVHQYLNGGEAQWVTTDTFRADENGRIVEHWDVIDYYRTPENGQLDQIFGDFKIKDLDKTAENKKLFAVS
;
A
#
# COMPACT_ATOMS: atom_id res chain seq x y z
N MET A 1 9.98 -8.42 10.63
CA MET A 1 9.37 -7.28 9.91
C MET A 1 10.05 -6.00 10.38
N SER A 2 10.58 -5.20 9.44
CA SER A 2 11.21 -3.93 9.76
C SER A 2 10.18 -2.90 10.28
N LYS A 3 10.68 -1.79 10.87
CA LYS A 3 9.81 -0.71 11.35
C LYS A 3 9.02 -0.08 10.21
N GLN A 4 9.68 0.21 9.06
CA GLN A 4 9.01 0.82 7.92
C GLN A 4 7.95 -0.09 7.30
N VAL A 5 8.18 -1.37 7.20
CA VAL A 5 7.17 -2.33 6.72
C VAL A 5 5.98 -2.36 7.67
N LYS A 6 6.22 -2.44 8.97
CA LYS A 6 5.16 -2.39 9.97
C LYS A 6 4.33 -1.10 9.87
N ASN A 7 5.01 0.04 9.71
CA ASN A 7 4.35 1.33 9.61
C ASN A 7 3.53 1.48 8.31
N ALA A 8 4.04 0.98 7.17
CA ALA A 8 3.29 0.94 5.92
C ALA A 8 2.03 0.06 6.06
N HIS A 9 2.15 -1.13 6.66
CA HIS A 9 1.01 -2.00 6.93
C HIS A 9 -0.03 -1.35 7.85
N ASN A 10 0.40 -0.62 8.87
CA ASN A 10 -0.50 0.08 9.79
C ASN A 10 -1.40 1.09 9.08
N LEU A 11 -0.91 1.75 8.03
CA LEU A 11 -1.73 2.68 7.25
C LEU A 11 -2.88 1.97 6.53
N TYR A 12 -2.69 0.72 6.09
CA TYR A 12 -3.77 -0.07 5.53
C TYR A 12 -4.68 -0.69 6.59
N ILE A 13 -4.10 -1.34 7.57
CA ILE A 13 -4.88 -2.13 8.53
C ILE A 13 -5.51 -1.22 9.59
N HIS A 14 -4.71 -0.45 10.33
CA HIS A 14 -5.26 0.36 11.43
C HIS A 14 -5.94 1.64 10.95
N ALA A 15 -5.36 2.35 9.97
CA ALA A 15 -5.97 3.58 9.49
C ALA A 15 -7.19 3.29 8.62
N ILE A 16 -7.05 2.49 7.54
CA ILE A 16 -8.10 2.35 6.54
C ILE A 16 -9.11 1.27 6.94
N GLN A 17 -8.66 0.04 7.22
CA GLN A 17 -9.57 -1.04 7.54
C GLN A 17 -10.31 -0.78 8.86
N ASP A 18 -9.57 -0.48 9.94
CA ASP A 18 -10.13 -0.31 11.27
C ASP A 18 -10.70 1.09 11.52
N GLY A 19 -10.42 2.06 10.62
CA GLY A 19 -10.88 3.45 10.74
C GLY A 19 -10.18 4.27 11.83
N ARG A 20 -9.03 3.80 12.34
CA ARG A 20 -8.26 4.46 13.41
C ARG A 20 -7.16 5.36 12.84
N VAL A 21 -7.55 6.34 12.03
CA VAL A 21 -6.62 7.17 11.25
C VAL A 21 -5.67 7.95 12.14
N ALA A 22 -6.17 8.68 13.14
CA ALA A 22 -5.34 9.54 14.00
C ALA A 22 -4.30 8.71 14.78
N GLU A 23 -4.70 7.57 15.31
CA GLU A 23 -3.81 6.66 16.03
C GLU A 23 -2.72 6.08 15.11
N ALA A 24 -3.13 5.61 13.93
CA ALA A 24 -2.20 5.06 12.95
C ALA A 24 -1.20 6.12 12.46
N GLN A 25 -1.63 7.34 12.22
CA GLN A 25 -0.74 8.45 11.85
C GLN A 25 0.24 8.79 12.97
N ALA A 26 -0.22 8.85 14.22
CA ALA A 26 0.66 9.12 15.36
C ALA A 26 1.75 8.06 15.53
N GLN A 27 1.44 6.81 15.23
CA GLN A 27 2.37 5.69 15.33
C GLN A 27 3.30 5.55 14.13
N SER A 28 2.80 5.81 12.92
CA SER A 28 3.42 5.32 11.68
C SER A 28 3.87 6.42 10.72
N VAL A 29 3.38 7.64 10.84
CA VAL A 29 3.71 8.75 9.94
C VAL A 29 4.73 9.68 10.60
N GLY A 30 5.70 10.16 9.82
CA GLY A 30 6.73 11.09 10.27
C GLY A 30 6.22 12.53 10.39
N ASP A 31 7.15 13.50 10.41
CA ASP A 31 6.81 14.91 10.55
C ASP A 31 6.06 15.45 9.33
N THR A 32 6.35 14.91 8.16
CA THR A 32 5.69 15.24 6.90
C THR A 32 5.05 14.00 6.30
N TYR A 33 4.08 14.20 5.42
CA TYR A 33 3.50 13.15 4.59
C TYR A 33 3.17 13.72 3.22
N ILE A 34 4.04 13.45 2.26
CA ILE A 34 3.89 13.91 0.88
C ILE A 34 3.03 12.90 0.13
N GLN A 35 1.92 13.35 -0.42
CA GLN A 35 0.94 12.50 -1.08
C GLN A 35 0.96 12.67 -2.59
N HIS A 36 1.23 11.58 -3.32
CA HIS A 36 1.18 11.55 -4.79
C HIS A 36 -0.05 10.82 -5.34
N SER A 37 -0.93 10.32 -4.49
CA SER A 37 -2.22 9.77 -4.92
C SER A 37 -3.10 10.89 -5.48
N THR A 38 -3.56 10.76 -6.71
CA THR A 38 -4.23 11.86 -7.44
C THR A 38 -5.56 12.29 -6.85
N GLY A 39 -6.21 11.44 -6.07
CA GLY A 39 -7.50 11.73 -5.44
C GLY A 39 -7.43 12.16 -3.97
N VAL A 40 -6.23 12.15 -3.37
CA VAL A 40 -6.05 12.40 -1.93
C VAL A 40 -5.26 13.68 -1.74
N PRO A 41 -5.77 14.67 -0.98
CA PRO A 41 -5.01 15.87 -0.67
C PRO A 41 -3.72 15.57 0.10
N ASP A 42 -2.73 16.45 -0.04
CA ASP A 42 -1.43 16.30 0.60
C ASP A 42 -1.50 16.40 2.14
N GLY A 43 -0.55 15.77 2.80
CA GLY A 43 -0.35 15.82 4.24
C GLY A 43 -1.27 14.91 5.06
N LYS A 44 -1.00 14.87 6.35
CA LYS A 44 -1.76 14.05 7.32
C LYS A 44 -3.24 14.44 7.38
N GLU A 45 -3.53 15.74 7.34
CA GLU A 45 -4.90 16.24 7.37
C GLU A 45 -5.65 15.89 6.09
N GLY A 46 -5.01 16.02 4.93
CA GLY A 46 -5.58 15.60 3.64
C GLY A 46 -5.94 14.12 3.62
N PHE A 47 -5.06 13.28 4.13
CA PHE A 47 -5.32 11.85 4.31
C PHE A 47 -6.53 11.60 5.22
N ALA A 48 -6.56 12.23 6.40
CA ALA A 48 -7.66 12.04 7.36
C ALA A 48 -9.02 12.48 6.80
N THR A 49 -9.06 13.61 6.12
CA THR A 49 -10.28 14.14 5.50
C THR A 49 -10.79 13.22 4.38
N PHE A 50 -9.90 12.76 3.51
CA PHE A 50 -10.26 11.83 2.43
C PHE A 50 -10.86 10.54 2.99
N PHE A 51 -10.20 9.92 3.97
CA PHE A 51 -10.68 8.66 4.51
C PHE A 51 -11.93 8.79 5.38
N ALA A 52 -12.20 9.93 6.01
CA ALA A 52 -13.48 10.17 6.67
C ALA A 52 -14.65 10.00 5.68
N ASN A 53 -14.56 10.62 4.50
CA ASN A 53 -15.54 10.47 3.44
C ASN A 53 -15.58 9.05 2.83
N PHE A 54 -14.42 8.42 2.73
CA PHE A 54 -14.30 7.04 2.24
C PHE A 54 -15.02 6.06 3.16
N PHE A 55 -14.91 6.22 4.48
CA PHE A 55 -15.57 5.35 5.46
C PHE A 55 -17.10 5.45 5.43
N GLU A 56 -17.63 6.63 5.16
CA GLU A 56 -19.09 6.80 4.99
C GLU A 56 -19.61 6.02 3.78
N ARG A 57 -18.85 6.00 2.69
CA ARG A 57 -19.21 5.27 1.47
C ARG A 57 -18.94 3.77 1.57
N HIS A 58 -17.96 3.38 2.37
CA HIS A 58 -17.51 2.00 2.53
C HIS A 58 -17.42 1.63 4.02
N PRO A 59 -18.57 1.45 4.70
CA PRO A 59 -18.60 1.09 6.11
C PRO A 59 -17.99 -0.29 6.39
N GLU A 60 -18.07 -1.22 5.44
CA GLU A 60 -17.41 -2.53 5.52
C GLU A 60 -16.17 -2.54 4.64
N ARG A 61 -15.03 -2.83 5.25
CA ARG A 61 -13.73 -2.79 4.58
C ARG A 61 -12.85 -3.94 5.03
N GLU A 62 -12.22 -4.60 4.08
CA GLU A 62 -11.17 -5.57 4.33
C GLU A 62 -9.97 -5.24 3.42
N MET A 63 -8.81 -5.06 4.04
CA MET A 63 -7.56 -4.76 3.34
C MET A 63 -6.65 -5.97 3.38
N LYS A 64 -6.57 -6.68 2.26
CA LYS A 64 -5.72 -7.86 2.13
C LYS A 64 -4.37 -7.46 1.56
N ILE A 65 -3.34 -7.44 2.40
CA ILE A 65 -1.96 -7.22 1.95
C ILE A 65 -1.49 -8.51 1.28
N VAL A 66 -1.36 -8.45 -0.03
CA VAL A 66 -1.03 -9.60 -0.88
C VAL A 66 0.46 -9.90 -0.83
N ARG A 67 1.30 -8.87 -0.97
CA ARG A 67 2.75 -8.98 -0.91
C ARG A 67 3.39 -7.66 -0.50
N THR A 68 4.59 -7.77 0.06
CA THR A 68 5.38 -6.62 0.46
C THR A 68 6.81 -6.82 -0.01
N ILE A 69 7.41 -5.77 -0.56
CA ILE A 69 8.82 -5.74 -0.96
C ILE A 69 9.47 -4.55 -0.27
N GLU A 70 10.65 -4.75 0.29
CA GLU A 70 11.44 -3.71 0.96
C GLU A 70 12.78 -3.55 0.26
N ASP A 71 13.16 -2.31 -0.02
CA ASP A 71 14.49 -1.96 -0.52
C ASP A 71 14.94 -0.63 0.09
N GLY A 72 15.91 -0.69 1.00
CA GLY A 72 16.37 0.48 1.75
C GLY A 72 15.24 1.12 2.56
N ASN A 73 14.98 2.38 2.29
CA ASN A 73 13.89 3.15 2.94
C ASN A 73 12.56 3.11 2.16
N LEU A 74 12.48 2.31 1.12
CA LEU A 74 11.26 2.13 0.33
C LEU A 74 10.56 0.83 0.70
N VAL A 75 9.25 0.91 0.81
CA VAL A 75 8.35 -0.24 1.03
C VAL A 75 7.31 -0.25 -0.08
N PHE A 76 7.27 -1.32 -0.84
CA PHE A 76 6.24 -1.58 -1.82
C PHE A 76 5.21 -2.54 -1.23
N VAL A 77 3.93 -2.21 -1.35
CA VAL A 77 2.82 -3.03 -0.86
C VAL A 77 1.81 -3.22 -1.99
N HIS A 78 1.44 -4.47 -2.24
CA HIS A 78 0.37 -4.84 -3.15
C HIS A 78 -0.85 -5.24 -2.32
N VAL A 79 -1.98 -4.56 -2.53
CA VAL A 79 -3.17 -4.70 -1.67
C VAL A 79 -4.41 -5.00 -2.51
N HIS A 80 -5.20 -5.95 -2.04
CA HIS A 80 -6.56 -6.17 -2.49
C HIS A 80 -7.52 -5.55 -1.49
N GLN A 81 -8.23 -4.50 -1.90
CA GLN A 81 -9.24 -3.83 -1.11
C GLN A 81 -10.60 -4.43 -1.43
N TYR A 82 -11.25 -4.98 -0.40
CA TYR A 82 -12.55 -5.62 -0.50
C TYR A 82 -13.56 -4.78 0.28
N LEU A 83 -14.48 -4.13 -0.42
CA LEU A 83 -15.34 -3.09 0.12
C LEU A 83 -16.80 -3.49 0.05
N ASN A 84 -17.56 -3.22 1.11
CA ASN A 84 -19.00 -3.46 1.20
C ASN A 84 -19.40 -4.89 0.81
N GLY A 85 -18.72 -5.89 1.38
CA GLY A 85 -18.99 -7.30 1.10
C GLY A 85 -18.65 -7.73 -0.33
N GLY A 86 -17.80 -6.99 -1.04
CA GLY A 86 -17.38 -7.28 -2.41
C GLY A 86 -18.16 -6.51 -3.48
N GLU A 87 -19.02 -5.59 -3.10
CA GLU A 87 -19.70 -4.69 -4.04
C GLU A 87 -18.68 -3.87 -4.86
N ALA A 88 -17.60 -3.45 -4.22
CA ALA A 88 -16.46 -2.86 -4.89
C ALA A 88 -15.17 -3.57 -4.47
N GLN A 89 -14.30 -3.82 -5.43
CA GLN A 89 -12.99 -4.40 -5.18
C GLN A 89 -11.94 -3.63 -5.97
N TRP A 90 -10.87 -3.21 -5.28
CA TRP A 90 -9.76 -2.52 -5.90
C TRP A 90 -8.46 -3.27 -5.67
N VAL A 91 -7.55 -3.12 -6.63
CA VAL A 91 -6.17 -3.58 -6.50
C VAL A 91 -5.27 -2.36 -6.50
N THR A 92 -4.48 -2.21 -5.46
CA THR A 92 -3.55 -1.11 -5.36
C THR A 92 -2.12 -1.59 -5.25
N THR A 93 -1.21 -0.84 -5.83
CA THR A 93 0.21 -0.96 -5.60
C THR A 93 0.71 0.36 -5.05
N ASP A 94 1.29 0.29 -3.87
CA ASP A 94 1.68 1.45 -3.09
C ASP A 94 3.18 1.41 -2.85
N THR A 95 3.82 2.54 -3.03
CA THR A 95 5.21 2.74 -2.62
C THR A 95 5.24 3.77 -1.50
N PHE A 96 5.84 3.40 -0.40
CA PHE A 96 6.07 4.27 0.75
C PHE A 96 7.55 4.54 0.91
N ARG A 97 7.90 5.78 1.21
CA ARG A 97 9.24 6.15 1.67
C ARG A 97 9.21 6.42 3.16
N ALA A 98 10.16 5.83 3.86
CA ALA A 98 10.34 6.03 5.30
C ALA A 98 11.48 7.01 5.59
N ASP A 99 11.40 7.67 6.74
CA ASP A 99 12.52 8.42 7.31
C ASP A 99 13.51 7.50 8.04
N GLU A 100 14.53 8.09 8.64
CA GLU A 100 15.58 7.37 9.40
C GLU A 100 15.05 6.58 10.61
N ASN A 101 13.87 6.94 11.13
CA ASN A 101 13.20 6.26 12.22
C ASN A 101 12.20 5.18 11.75
N GLY A 102 12.09 4.98 10.44
CA GLY A 102 11.16 4.03 9.82
C GLY A 102 9.73 4.54 9.73
N ARG A 103 9.49 5.85 9.97
CA ARG A 103 8.18 6.46 9.83
C ARG A 103 7.92 6.86 8.39
N ILE A 104 6.70 6.68 7.94
CA ILE A 104 6.30 6.97 6.56
C ILE A 104 6.20 8.49 6.37
N VAL A 105 6.85 9.00 5.33
CA VAL A 105 6.91 10.43 5.02
C VAL A 105 6.47 10.76 3.60
N GLU A 106 6.29 9.75 2.75
CA GLU A 106 5.89 9.96 1.35
C GLU A 106 5.24 8.71 0.78
N HIS A 107 4.27 8.89 -0.11
CA HIS A 107 3.46 7.82 -0.65
C HIS A 107 3.09 8.05 -2.11
N TRP A 108 3.22 7.01 -2.92
CA TRP A 108 2.74 6.91 -4.31
C TRP A 108 1.84 5.69 -4.41
N ASP A 109 0.83 5.78 -5.25
CA ASP A 109 0.00 4.62 -5.56
C ASP A 109 -0.42 4.53 -7.02
N VAL A 110 -0.81 3.34 -7.41
CA VAL A 110 -1.56 3.05 -8.62
C VAL A 110 -2.75 2.20 -8.23
N ILE A 111 -3.93 2.62 -8.63
CA ILE A 111 -5.21 1.98 -8.27
C ILE A 111 -5.90 1.50 -9.54
N ASP A 112 -6.34 0.25 -9.55
CA ASP A 112 -7.23 -0.30 -10.58
C ASP A 112 -8.38 -1.08 -9.94
N TYR A 113 -9.44 -1.29 -10.70
CA TYR A 113 -10.52 -2.17 -10.29
C TYR A 113 -10.08 -3.64 -10.44
N TYR A 114 -10.48 -4.47 -9.46
CA TYR A 114 -10.33 -5.91 -9.60
C TYR A 114 -11.25 -6.42 -10.70
N ARG A 115 -10.71 -7.24 -11.60
CA ARG A 115 -11.45 -7.92 -12.64
C ARG A 115 -11.32 -9.42 -12.47
N THR A 116 -12.44 -10.11 -12.40
CA THR A 116 -12.43 -11.59 -12.39
C THR A 116 -11.83 -12.10 -13.69
N PRO A 117 -10.83 -12.98 -13.62
CA PRO A 117 -10.21 -13.55 -14.83
C PRO A 117 -11.23 -14.30 -15.68
N GLU A 118 -11.14 -14.12 -16.99
CA GLU A 118 -11.93 -14.85 -17.97
C GLU A 118 -11.03 -15.77 -18.80
N ASN A 119 -11.53 -16.97 -19.14
CA ASN A 119 -10.92 -17.87 -20.12
C ASN A 119 -9.39 -18.07 -20.01
N GLY A 120 -8.91 -18.37 -18.81
CA GLY A 120 -7.49 -18.66 -18.57
C GLY A 120 -6.57 -17.46 -18.47
N GLN A 121 -7.11 -16.25 -18.38
CA GLN A 121 -6.34 -15.06 -18.04
C GLN A 121 -5.79 -15.15 -16.60
N LEU A 122 -4.66 -14.49 -16.37
CA LEU A 122 -4.09 -14.40 -15.03
C LEU A 122 -4.78 -13.31 -14.22
N ASP A 123 -4.93 -13.59 -12.93
CA ASP A 123 -5.50 -12.71 -11.96
C ASP A 123 -4.53 -11.56 -11.58
N GLN A 124 -5.07 -10.39 -11.21
CA GLN A 124 -4.29 -9.24 -10.79
C GLN A 124 -3.63 -9.42 -9.41
N ILE A 125 -3.99 -10.46 -8.67
CA ILE A 125 -3.63 -10.68 -7.26
C ILE A 125 -2.77 -11.90 -7.09
N PHE A 126 -3.23 -13.04 -7.62
CA PHE A 126 -2.56 -14.33 -7.48
C PHE A 126 -1.32 -14.43 -8.36
N GLY A 127 -0.46 -15.34 -8.00
CA GLY A 127 0.77 -15.62 -8.73
C GLY A 127 1.72 -16.46 -7.88
N ASP A 128 2.93 -16.69 -8.37
CA ASP A 128 3.98 -17.35 -7.60
C ASP A 128 4.58 -16.34 -6.62
N PHE A 129 4.36 -16.58 -5.33
CA PHE A 129 4.94 -15.80 -4.22
C PHE A 129 6.28 -16.34 -3.75
N LYS A 130 6.78 -17.36 -4.42
CA LYS A 130 8.02 -18.03 -4.02
C LYS A 130 9.22 -17.11 -4.30
N ILE A 131 9.85 -16.64 -3.25
CA ILE A 131 11.09 -15.85 -3.35
C ILE A 131 12.20 -16.77 -3.85
N LYS A 132 12.84 -16.39 -4.95
CA LYS A 132 13.93 -17.12 -5.60
C LYS A 132 15.10 -16.17 -5.90
N ASP A 133 16.28 -16.74 -6.08
CA ASP A 133 17.45 -16.02 -6.59
C ASP A 133 17.83 -14.77 -5.77
N LEU A 134 17.70 -14.83 -4.45
CA LEU A 134 18.10 -13.73 -3.55
C LEU A 134 19.59 -13.39 -3.66
N ASP A 135 20.42 -14.36 -4.01
CA ASP A 135 21.85 -14.22 -4.30
C ASP A 135 22.11 -13.46 -5.60
N LYS A 136 21.15 -13.37 -6.50
CA LYS A 136 21.25 -12.66 -7.78
C LYS A 136 20.67 -11.25 -7.76
N THR A 137 20.30 -10.70 -6.62
CA THR A 137 19.66 -9.40 -6.53
C THR A 137 20.45 -8.30 -7.25
N ALA A 138 21.75 -8.22 -7.04
CA ALA A 138 22.60 -7.21 -7.68
C ALA A 138 22.70 -7.40 -9.21
N GLU A 139 22.74 -8.64 -9.68
CA GLU A 139 22.74 -8.97 -11.11
C GLU A 139 21.39 -8.64 -11.75
N ASN A 140 20.30 -9.03 -11.11
CA ASN A 140 18.94 -8.77 -11.60
C ASN A 140 18.64 -7.27 -11.67
N LYS A 141 19.08 -6.48 -10.67
CA LYS A 141 18.93 -5.01 -10.71
C LYS A 141 19.61 -4.38 -11.92
N LYS A 142 20.75 -4.90 -12.36
CA LYS A 142 21.46 -4.41 -13.55
C LYS A 142 20.68 -4.65 -14.85
N LEU A 143 19.86 -5.71 -14.93
CA LEU A 143 19.06 -5.99 -16.12
C LEU A 143 17.96 -4.95 -16.32
N PHE A 144 17.48 -4.33 -15.25
CA PHE A 144 16.43 -3.31 -15.29
C PHE A 144 16.96 -1.88 -15.20
N ALA A 145 18.22 -1.70 -14.89
CA ALA A 145 18.88 -0.40 -14.96
C ALA A 145 19.10 -0.04 -16.42
N VAL A 146 18.07 0.50 -17.07
CA VAL A 146 18.20 1.07 -18.40
C VAL A 146 18.97 2.37 -18.25
N SER A 147 20.12 2.40 -18.87
CA SER A 147 20.96 3.60 -18.97
C SER A 147 20.26 4.72 -19.74
#